data_7204d4487479cbd2cd2437af19918340
#
_entry.id   7204d4487479cbd2cd2437af19918340
#
_cell.length_a   1.000
_cell.length_b   1.000
_cell.length_c   1.000
_cell.angle_alpha   90.00
_cell.angle_beta   90.00
_cell.angle_gamma   90.00
#
_symmetry.space_group_name_H-M   'P 1'
#
loop_
_entity.id
_entity.type
_entity.pdbx_description
1 polymer ?
#
loop_
_entity_poly.entity_id
_entity_poly.type
_entity_poly.pdbx_seq_one_letter_code
_entity_poly.pdbx_strand_id
1 'polypeptide(L)'
;AKFYPQLGPYSSTDPEVIRDHMKQLIRGGIGVLALSWYPPSMRDDNAIVFVNDFVPLILDIADEFQEKVCFHIEPYTNRTAKSVRHDIAYLIDHYGGHPAFYRYKNKPLIYIYDSYTVPSEDWKELLTSSGSYTVCIILLIYP
;
A
#
# COMPACT_ATOMS: atom_id res chain seq x y z
N ALA A 1 21.98 -14.88 7.61
CA ALA A 1 21.78 -14.86 6.15
C ALA A 1 23.11 -15.15 5.45
N LYS A 2 23.09 -15.89 4.32
CA LYS A 2 24.32 -16.15 3.51
C LYS A 2 24.67 -14.96 2.61
N PHE A 3 23.73 -14.07 2.37
CA PHE A 3 23.88 -12.92 1.48
C PHE A 3 23.35 -11.67 2.20
N TYR A 4 24.07 -10.58 2.03
CA TYR A 4 23.68 -9.27 2.51
C TYR A 4 23.43 -8.35 1.31
N PRO A 5 22.52 -7.37 1.42
CA PRO A 5 22.39 -6.33 0.41
C PRO A 5 23.71 -5.59 0.20
N GLN A 6 23.91 -5.00 -0.96
CA GLN A 6 25.10 -4.20 -1.24
C GLN A 6 25.26 -3.04 -0.25
N LEU A 7 24.14 -2.49 0.23
CA LEU A 7 24.11 -1.44 1.25
C LEU A 7 24.44 -1.94 2.68
N GLY A 8 24.65 -3.26 2.86
CA GLY A 8 24.78 -3.85 4.18
C GLY A 8 23.45 -3.82 4.97
N PRO A 9 23.51 -3.95 6.30
CA PRO A 9 22.34 -3.68 7.15
C PRO A 9 21.95 -2.21 7.05
N TYR A 10 20.72 -1.93 6.62
CA TYR A 10 20.20 -0.57 6.47
C TYR A 10 18.85 -0.41 7.18
N SER A 11 18.45 0.83 7.44
CA SER A 11 17.11 1.14 7.91
C SER A 11 16.19 1.40 6.71
N SER A 12 15.04 0.71 6.68
CA SER A 12 13.98 0.98 5.68
C SER A 12 13.31 2.36 5.85
N THR A 13 13.68 3.09 6.92
CA THR A 13 13.17 4.42 7.24
C THR A 13 14.16 5.52 6.89
N ASP A 14 15.33 5.14 6.39
CA ASP A 14 16.35 6.09 5.94
C ASP A 14 15.96 6.69 4.58
N PRO A 15 15.77 8.01 4.48
CA PRO A 15 15.39 8.66 3.23
C PRO A 15 16.37 8.39 2.08
N GLU A 16 17.68 8.29 2.37
CA GLU A 16 18.67 8.04 1.32
C GLU A 16 18.57 6.62 0.79
N VAL A 17 18.27 5.65 1.65
CA VAL A 17 18.01 4.26 1.25
C VAL A 17 16.75 4.19 0.37
N ILE A 18 15.68 4.89 0.76
CA ILE A 18 14.45 4.94 -0.04
C ILE A 18 14.73 5.57 -1.41
N ARG A 19 15.51 6.67 -1.48
CA ARG A 19 15.93 7.28 -2.75
C ARG A 19 16.75 6.33 -3.63
N ASP A 20 17.64 5.56 -3.02
CA ASP A 20 18.43 4.57 -3.77
C ASP A 20 17.52 3.45 -4.30
N HIS A 21 16.56 2.98 -3.52
CA HIS A 21 15.56 2.02 -3.99
C HIS A 21 14.73 2.56 -5.15
N MET A 22 14.28 3.82 -5.12
CA MET A 22 13.56 4.44 -6.25
C MET A 22 14.42 4.46 -7.52
N LYS A 23 15.71 4.79 -7.41
CA LYS A 23 16.64 4.72 -8.54
C LYS A 23 16.78 3.30 -9.11
N GLN A 24 16.77 2.29 -8.23
CA GLN A 24 16.83 0.89 -8.65
C GLN A 24 15.55 0.46 -9.37
N LEU A 25 14.38 0.85 -8.88
CA LEU A 25 13.09 0.60 -9.52
C LEU A 25 13.04 1.19 -10.93
N ILE A 26 13.44 2.46 -11.09
CA ILE A 26 13.52 3.14 -12.39
C ILE A 26 14.44 2.39 -13.36
N ARG A 27 15.63 1.99 -12.91
CA ARG A 27 16.57 1.20 -13.72
C ARG A 27 15.99 -0.15 -14.14
N GLY A 28 15.13 -0.73 -13.29
CA GLY A 28 14.39 -1.96 -13.58
C GLY A 28 13.17 -1.78 -14.48
N GLY A 29 12.85 -0.54 -14.89
CA GLY A 29 11.66 -0.23 -15.70
C GLY A 29 10.35 -0.34 -14.93
N ILE A 30 10.39 -0.24 -13.59
CA ILE A 30 9.22 -0.29 -12.72
C ILE A 30 8.74 1.14 -12.50
N GLY A 31 7.51 1.44 -12.87
CA GLY A 31 6.92 2.77 -12.73
C GLY A 31 5.88 2.89 -11.60
N VAL A 32 5.54 1.78 -10.97
CA VAL A 32 4.58 1.77 -9.84
C VAL A 32 5.05 0.82 -8.76
N LEU A 33 5.22 1.32 -7.56
CA LEU A 33 5.49 0.53 -6.35
C LEU A 33 4.17 0.11 -5.71
N ALA A 34 3.94 -1.19 -5.54
CA ALA A 34 2.87 -1.71 -4.70
C ALA A 34 3.40 -1.86 -3.25
N LEU A 35 3.04 -0.93 -2.40
CA LEU A 35 3.51 -0.87 -1.02
C LEU A 35 2.66 -1.77 -0.12
N SER A 36 3.28 -2.81 0.46
CA SER A 36 2.65 -3.61 1.52
C SER A 36 2.22 -2.72 2.68
N TRP A 37 0.96 -2.81 3.07
CA TRP A 37 0.40 -1.93 4.08
C TRP A 37 -0.56 -2.65 5.02
N TYR A 38 -0.45 -2.34 6.30
CA TYR A 38 -1.37 -2.73 7.36
C TYR A 38 -2.05 -1.50 7.94
N PRO A 39 -3.36 -1.60 8.31
CA PRO A 39 -4.07 -0.47 8.90
C PRO A 39 -3.50 -0.12 10.29
N PRO A 40 -3.62 1.15 10.71
CA PRO A 40 -3.14 1.60 12.02
C PRO A 40 -3.67 0.79 13.20
N SER A 41 -4.86 0.19 13.06
CA SER A 41 -5.45 -0.70 14.07
C SER A 41 -4.65 -1.99 14.33
N MET A 42 -3.73 -2.35 13.40
CA MET A 42 -2.85 -3.51 13.51
C MET A 42 -1.45 -3.13 14.04
N ARG A 43 -1.29 -1.93 14.55
CA ARG A 43 -0.02 -1.51 15.16
C ARG A 43 0.26 -2.38 16.38
N ASP A 44 1.42 -3.03 16.36
CA ASP A 44 1.98 -3.67 17.54
C ASP A 44 2.74 -2.60 18.35
N ASP A 45 2.37 -2.36 19.59
CA ASP A 45 3.02 -1.39 20.47
C ASP A 45 4.51 -1.73 20.75
N ASN A 46 4.90 -2.97 20.49
CA ASN A 46 6.30 -3.41 20.57
C ASN A 46 7.05 -3.26 19.23
N ALA A 47 6.36 -2.95 18.15
CA ALA A 47 7.01 -2.75 16.86
C ALA A 47 7.78 -1.44 16.86
N ILE A 48 9.09 -1.50 16.59
CA ILE A 48 9.96 -0.32 16.47
C ILE A 48 9.59 0.49 15.21
N VAL A 49 9.10 -0.20 14.20
CA VAL A 49 8.79 0.37 12.88
C VAL A 49 7.43 -0.12 12.43
N PHE A 50 6.56 0.79 12.05
CA PHE A 50 5.26 0.48 11.47
C PHE A 50 5.14 1.18 10.11
N VAL A 51 4.80 0.42 9.05
CA VAL A 51 4.83 0.94 7.67
C VAL A 51 4.02 2.21 7.49
N ASN A 52 2.86 2.31 8.12
CA ASN A 52 2.00 3.49 7.99
C ASN A 52 2.69 4.80 8.42
N ASP A 53 3.65 4.74 9.36
CA ASP A 53 4.35 5.92 9.85
C ASP A 53 5.32 6.51 8.77
N PHE A 54 5.68 5.70 7.77
CA PHE A 54 6.62 6.07 6.70
C PHE A 54 5.94 6.31 5.35
N VAL A 55 4.64 6.06 5.25
CA VAL A 55 3.91 6.28 4.00
C VAL A 55 4.11 7.69 3.46
N PRO A 56 3.99 8.78 4.26
CA PRO A 56 4.25 10.13 3.75
C PRO A 56 5.64 10.27 3.14
N LEU A 57 6.67 9.79 3.84
CA LEU A 57 8.05 9.86 3.36
C LEU A 57 8.26 9.08 2.05
N ILE A 58 7.65 7.89 1.94
CA ILE A 58 7.74 7.08 0.71
C ILE A 58 7.04 7.78 -0.44
N LEU A 59 5.88 8.37 -0.22
CA LEU A 59 5.13 9.11 -1.24
C LEU A 59 5.88 10.36 -1.69
N ASP A 60 6.44 11.14 -0.77
CA ASP A 60 7.22 12.33 -1.07
C ASP A 60 8.43 11.98 -1.92
N ILE A 61 9.21 10.96 -1.52
CA ILE A 61 10.38 10.52 -2.29
C ILE A 61 9.97 9.93 -3.65
N ALA A 62 8.89 9.15 -3.73
CA ALA A 62 8.40 8.65 -5.00
C ALA A 62 8.07 9.80 -5.97
N ASP A 63 7.46 10.88 -5.46
CA ASP A 63 7.15 12.05 -6.28
C ASP A 63 8.41 12.80 -6.75
N GLU A 64 9.46 12.88 -5.93
CA GLU A 64 10.78 13.42 -6.35
C GLU A 64 11.30 12.72 -7.62
N PHE A 65 11.05 11.43 -7.74
CA PHE A 65 11.48 10.59 -8.87
C PHE A 65 10.42 10.38 -9.97
N GLN A 66 9.24 11.01 -9.85
CA GLN A 66 8.08 10.81 -10.73
C GLN A 66 7.56 9.36 -10.75
N GLU A 67 7.91 8.59 -9.72
CA GLU A 67 7.38 7.26 -9.49
C GLU A 67 6.00 7.31 -8.84
N LYS A 68 5.25 6.23 -9.00
CA LYS A 68 3.91 6.11 -8.41
C LYS A 68 3.87 4.99 -7.37
N VAL A 69 2.98 5.17 -6.42
CA VAL A 69 2.75 4.20 -5.33
C VAL A 69 1.28 3.84 -5.31
N CYS A 70 0.97 2.55 -5.26
CA CYS A 70 -0.33 2.04 -4.88
C CYS A 70 -0.19 1.21 -3.61
N PHE A 71 -1.30 0.95 -2.93
CA PHE A 71 -1.27 0.20 -1.70
C PHE A 71 -1.68 -1.25 -1.91
N HIS A 72 -1.01 -2.13 -1.19
CA HIS A 72 -1.29 -3.54 -1.11
C HIS A 72 -1.71 -3.86 0.32
N ILE A 73 -3.04 -3.94 0.57
CA ILE A 73 -3.57 -4.22 1.90
C ILE A 73 -3.31 -5.68 2.23
N GLU A 74 -2.50 -5.89 3.25
CA GLU A 74 -2.12 -7.21 3.74
C GLU A 74 -3.25 -7.87 4.55
N PRO A 75 -3.28 -9.20 4.64
CA PRO A 75 -4.26 -9.88 5.48
C PRO A 75 -3.94 -9.65 6.96
N TYR A 76 -4.99 -9.49 7.76
CA TYR A 76 -4.90 -9.35 9.20
C TYR A 76 -6.03 -10.10 9.92
N THR A 77 -5.85 -10.34 11.20
CA THR A 77 -6.83 -11.07 12.03
C THR A 77 -8.17 -10.34 12.10
N ASN A 78 -9.26 -11.09 11.93
CA ASN A 78 -10.64 -10.57 11.93
C ASN A 78 -10.95 -9.57 10.80
N ARG A 79 -10.22 -9.64 9.66
CA ARG A 79 -10.51 -8.84 8.49
C ARG A 79 -11.90 -9.17 7.93
N THR A 80 -12.70 -8.13 7.65
CA THR A 80 -14.04 -8.21 7.06
C THR A 80 -14.14 -7.20 5.92
N ALA A 81 -15.15 -7.31 5.04
CA ALA A 81 -15.40 -6.30 4.01
C ALA A 81 -15.61 -4.91 4.64
N LYS A 82 -16.28 -4.83 5.80
CA LYS A 82 -16.48 -3.57 6.52
C LYS A 82 -15.16 -2.96 6.99
N SER A 83 -14.23 -3.78 7.56
CA SER A 83 -12.94 -3.27 7.98
C SER A 83 -12.09 -2.83 6.79
N VAL A 84 -12.09 -3.58 5.69
CA VAL A 84 -11.41 -3.18 4.45
C VAL A 84 -11.96 -1.87 3.88
N ARG A 85 -13.27 -1.65 3.95
CA ARG A 85 -13.86 -0.35 3.57
C ARG A 85 -13.31 0.79 4.41
N HIS A 86 -13.18 0.59 5.72
CA HIS A 86 -12.58 1.56 6.62
C HIS A 86 -11.11 1.83 6.28
N ASP A 87 -10.36 0.77 5.98
CA ASP A 87 -8.95 0.87 5.57
C ASP A 87 -8.79 1.66 4.26
N ILE A 88 -9.66 1.40 3.28
CA ILE A 88 -9.70 2.15 2.02
C ILE A 88 -10.01 3.63 2.28
N ALA A 89 -11.02 3.92 3.12
CA ALA A 89 -11.35 5.29 3.50
C ALA A 89 -10.16 6.00 4.14
N TYR A 90 -9.49 5.32 5.07
CA TYR A 90 -8.28 5.85 5.69
C TYR A 90 -7.20 6.21 4.66
N LEU A 91 -6.89 5.31 3.73
CA LEU A 91 -5.89 5.55 2.69
C LEU A 91 -6.25 6.73 1.79
N ILE A 92 -7.53 6.87 1.44
CA ILE A 92 -8.02 7.98 0.60
C ILE A 92 -7.97 9.30 1.36
N ASP A 93 -8.43 9.34 2.61
CA ASP A 93 -8.49 10.55 3.41
C ASP A 93 -7.09 11.10 3.74
N HIS A 94 -6.13 10.21 4.00
CA HIS A 94 -4.77 10.60 4.38
C HIS A 94 -3.84 10.82 3.18
N TYR A 95 -3.96 10.01 2.14
CA TYR A 95 -2.99 9.97 1.03
C TYR A 95 -3.62 10.20 -0.34
N GLY A 96 -4.94 10.18 -0.45
CA GLY A 96 -5.65 10.27 -1.72
C GLY A 96 -5.39 11.55 -2.52
N GLY A 97 -4.98 12.64 -1.88
CA GLY A 97 -4.58 13.88 -2.53
C GLY A 97 -3.13 13.91 -3.03
N HIS A 98 -2.30 12.93 -2.65
CA HIS A 98 -0.88 12.93 -2.98
C HIS A 98 -0.62 12.63 -4.47
N PRO A 99 0.24 13.40 -5.17
CA PRO A 99 0.48 13.21 -6.60
C PRO A 99 1.14 11.85 -6.94
N ALA A 100 1.92 11.27 -6.03
CA ALA A 100 2.51 9.96 -6.21
C ALA A 100 1.50 8.80 -6.04
N PHE A 101 0.32 9.03 -5.45
CA PHE A 101 -0.67 7.95 -5.30
C PHE A 101 -1.22 7.55 -6.67
N TYR A 102 -0.91 6.32 -7.08
CA TYR A 102 -1.26 5.84 -8.42
C TYR A 102 -2.76 5.75 -8.63
N ARG A 103 -3.21 6.26 -9.77
CA ARG A 103 -4.60 6.24 -10.20
C ARG A 103 -4.76 5.53 -11.53
N TYR A 104 -5.68 4.62 -11.59
CA TYR A 104 -6.14 4.02 -12.84
C TYR A 104 -7.51 4.60 -13.21
N LYS A 105 -7.64 5.19 -14.40
CA LYS A 105 -8.86 5.89 -14.84
C LYS A 105 -9.39 6.89 -13.80
N ASN A 106 -8.48 7.69 -13.24
CA ASN A 106 -8.73 8.71 -12.21
C ASN A 106 -9.19 8.15 -10.84
N LYS A 107 -9.12 6.85 -10.62
CA LYS A 107 -9.46 6.21 -9.34
C LYS A 107 -8.20 5.68 -8.69
N PRO A 108 -7.97 5.91 -7.39
CA PRO A 108 -6.86 5.29 -6.68
C PRO A 108 -6.88 3.78 -6.86
N LEU A 109 -5.70 3.20 -7.12
CA LEU A 109 -5.55 1.76 -7.26
C LEU A 109 -5.12 1.15 -5.92
N ILE A 110 -5.83 0.11 -5.51
CA ILE A 110 -5.54 -0.64 -4.28
C ILE A 110 -5.61 -2.13 -4.59
N TYR A 111 -4.60 -2.87 -4.15
CA TYR A 111 -4.59 -4.34 -4.13
C TYR A 111 -5.04 -4.84 -2.76
N ILE A 112 -5.77 -5.95 -2.75
CA ILE A 112 -6.18 -6.64 -1.52
C ILE A 112 -5.66 -8.08 -1.58
N TYR A 113 -4.70 -8.39 -0.73
CA TYR A 113 -4.09 -9.71 -0.64
C TYR A 113 -4.98 -10.68 0.12
N ASP A 114 -4.94 -11.97 -0.26
CA ASP A 114 -5.77 -13.03 0.33
C ASP A 114 -7.26 -12.66 0.43
N SER A 115 -7.80 -12.08 -0.64
CA SER A 115 -9.19 -11.62 -0.69
C SER A 115 -10.22 -12.74 -0.48
N TYR A 116 -9.84 -13.99 -0.71
CA TYR A 116 -10.69 -15.18 -0.49
C TYR A 116 -11.02 -15.44 0.99
N THR A 117 -10.31 -14.79 1.92
CA THR A 117 -10.60 -14.89 3.36
C THR A 117 -11.88 -14.16 3.78
N VAL A 118 -12.45 -13.35 2.89
CA VAL A 118 -13.72 -12.66 3.08
C VAL A 118 -14.74 -13.22 2.09
N PRO A 119 -15.97 -13.56 2.53
CA PRO A 119 -17.01 -14.10 1.65
C PRO A 119 -17.31 -13.23 0.43
N SER A 120 -17.63 -13.87 -0.69
CA SER A 120 -17.87 -13.17 -1.97
C SER A 120 -19.06 -12.20 -1.92
N GLU A 121 -20.08 -12.54 -1.13
CA GLU A 121 -21.26 -11.71 -0.91
C GLU A 121 -20.89 -10.37 -0.26
N ASP A 122 -20.01 -10.45 0.73
CA ASP A 122 -19.53 -9.26 1.45
C ASP A 122 -18.69 -8.35 0.53
N TRP A 123 -17.89 -8.94 -0.38
CA TRP A 123 -17.19 -8.19 -1.42
C TRP A 123 -18.14 -7.50 -2.38
N LYS A 124 -19.22 -8.15 -2.74
CA LYS A 124 -20.24 -7.56 -3.63
C LYS A 124 -20.81 -6.29 -3.02
N GLU A 125 -21.14 -6.30 -1.74
CA GLU A 125 -21.64 -5.11 -1.04
C GLU A 125 -20.60 -3.98 -1.04
N LEU A 126 -19.33 -4.29 -0.74
CA LEU A 126 -18.24 -3.33 -0.75
C LEU A 126 -18.04 -2.69 -2.12
N LEU A 127 -18.07 -3.49 -3.19
CA LEU A 127 -17.75 -3.06 -4.55
C LEU A 127 -18.90 -2.34 -5.25
N THR A 128 -20.15 -2.56 -4.83
CA THR A 128 -21.34 -1.94 -5.44
C THR A 128 -21.74 -0.62 -4.79
N SER A 129 -21.19 -0.29 -3.62
CA SER A 129 -21.54 0.98 -2.97
C SER A 129 -20.96 2.17 -3.75
N SER A 130 -21.84 2.98 -4.30
CA SER A 130 -21.51 4.30 -4.84
C SER A 130 -21.24 5.25 -3.67
N GLY A 131 -20.08 5.88 -3.62
CA GLY A 131 -19.74 6.84 -2.55
C GLY A 131 -18.43 7.57 -2.84
N SER A 132 -18.08 8.47 -1.92
CA SER A 132 -16.87 9.32 -2.01
C SER A 132 -15.56 8.53 -2.08
N TYR A 133 -15.57 7.26 -1.74
CA TYR A 133 -14.40 6.37 -1.74
C TYR A 133 -14.41 5.41 -2.95
N THR A 134 -14.70 5.92 -4.13
CA THR A 134 -14.63 5.11 -5.35
C THR A 134 -13.17 4.83 -5.70
N VAL A 135 -12.76 3.57 -5.58
CA VAL A 135 -11.41 3.09 -5.89
C VAL A 135 -11.43 2.07 -7.02
N CYS A 136 -10.28 1.83 -7.65
CA CYS A 136 -10.04 0.65 -8.45
C CYS A 136 -9.43 -0.43 -7.54
N ILE A 137 -10.15 -1.53 -7.32
CA ILE A 137 -9.70 -2.61 -6.45
C ILE A 137 -9.28 -3.80 -7.32
N ILE A 138 -8.12 -4.37 -7.01
CA ILE A 138 -7.68 -5.64 -7.55
C ILE A 138 -7.66 -6.65 -6.40
N LEU A 139 -8.57 -7.63 -6.49
CA LEU A 139 -8.58 -8.74 -5.56
C LEU A 139 -7.55 -9.78 -5.99
N LEU A 140 -6.59 -10.07 -5.14
CA LEU A 140 -5.62 -11.11 -5.37
C LEU A 140 -6.14 -12.42 -4.78
N ILE A 141 -6.40 -13.39 -5.67
CA ILE A 141 -6.78 -14.75 -5.32
C ILE A 141 -5.63 -15.63 -5.78
N TYR A 142 -4.97 -16.28 -4.84
CA TYR A 142 -4.06 -17.37 -5.16
C TYR A 142 -4.86 -18.68 -5.17
N PRO A 143 -4.63 -19.54 -6.19
CA PRO A 143 -5.27 -20.85 -6.24
C PRO A 143 -4.75 -21.79 -5.14
#